data_7d709dbd073a95c50d0de81562e0f8ce
#
_entry.id   7d709dbd073a95c50d0de81562e0f8ce
#
_cell.length_a   1.000
_cell.length_b   1.000
_cell.length_c   1.000
_cell.angle_alpha   90.00
_cell.angle_beta   90.00
_cell.angle_gamma   90.00
#
_symmetry.space_group_name_H-M   'P 1'
#
loop_
_entity.id
_entity.type
_entity.pdbx_description
1 polymer ?
#
loop_
_entity_poly.entity_id
_entity_poly.type
_entity_poly.pdbx_seq_one_letter_code
_entity_poly.pdbx_strand_id
1 'polypeptide(L)'
;DADNVSKVIAATQPALDVKKIMWDAYKLEKSSTGNTFPEARDLITKYMADGALIMNYSGHGGPNQLSHEAVVKIADFSGIESKVMPLWVTAACDILPFDGLQDNIGEAAIFNEHGGAIAFFGTTRTVYQLQNSYMNQLFTKAVLSEYNGKPVAIGEAARIAKASLAGMVTEITSGMGYADLSANKLQYTLLGDPAIKLNLPTTGMTIDSINNQTVGSGELMTLRAGDKVKVTGSMSDTSFNGTLMAIVQGAEENVVCRLQNTSSDGAETAFEYIDRTSTIYKGQTAANDGKFAFEFVVPKDIPY
;
A
#
# COMPACT_ATOMS: atom_id res chain seq x y z
N ASP A 1 -2.63 -11.17 5.62
CA ASP A 1 -3.21 -10.75 4.34
C ASP A 1 -2.45 -9.58 3.73
N ALA A 2 -2.28 -8.44 4.42
CA ALA A 2 -1.59 -7.25 3.90
C ALA A 2 -0.14 -7.53 3.46
N ASP A 3 0.61 -8.35 4.21
CA ASP A 3 1.96 -8.76 3.81
C ASP A 3 1.98 -9.61 2.52
N ASN A 4 0.97 -10.45 2.30
CA ASN A 4 0.82 -11.19 1.03
C ASN A 4 0.56 -10.25 -0.15
N VAL A 5 -0.27 -9.22 0.06
CA VAL A 5 -0.50 -8.18 -0.96
C VAL A 5 0.78 -7.42 -1.28
N SER A 6 1.58 -7.06 -0.27
CA SER A 6 2.88 -6.40 -0.50
C SER A 6 3.83 -7.25 -1.34
N LYS A 7 3.85 -8.56 -1.14
CA LYS A 7 4.63 -9.51 -1.96
C LYS A 7 4.10 -9.58 -3.40
N VAL A 8 2.78 -9.54 -3.60
CA VAL A 8 2.16 -9.48 -4.94
C VAL A 8 2.57 -8.19 -5.65
N ILE A 9 2.56 -7.04 -4.96
CA ILE A 9 2.99 -5.76 -5.53
C ILE A 9 4.45 -5.84 -5.94
N ALA A 10 5.35 -6.26 -5.05
CA ALA A 10 6.78 -6.36 -5.31
C ALA A 10 7.10 -7.32 -6.48
N ALA A 11 6.34 -8.41 -6.63
CA ALA A 11 6.51 -9.35 -7.74
C ALA A 11 5.95 -8.83 -9.07
N THR A 12 4.90 -7.99 -9.05
CA THR A 12 4.23 -7.52 -10.27
C THR A 12 4.83 -6.22 -10.77
N GLN A 13 5.17 -5.29 -9.86
CA GLN A 13 5.75 -3.98 -10.15
C GLN A 13 6.88 -3.67 -9.16
N PRO A 14 8.08 -4.25 -9.37
CA PRO A 14 9.20 -4.09 -8.43
C PRO A 14 9.75 -2.66 -8.32
N ALA A 15 9.34 -1.76 -9.22
CA ALA A 15 9.69 -0.34 -9.16
C ALA A 15 8.85 0.47 -8.17
N LEU A 16 7.78 -0.11 -7.60
CA LEU A 16 6.96 0.56 -6.59
C LEU A 16 7.59 0.43 -5.21
N ASP A 17 7.66 1.54 -4.48
CA ASP A 17 7.99 1.56 -3.06
C ASP A 17 6.76 1.17 -2.24
N VAL A 18 6.84 0.08 -1.48
CA VAL A 18 5.74 -0.44 -0.67
C VAL A 18 6.01 -0.14 0.80
N LYS A 19 5.11 0.60 1.44
CA LYS A 19 5.13 0.86 2.88
C LYS A 19 4.12 -0.04 3.59
N LYS A 20 4.59 -0.77 4.59
CA LYS A 20 3.76 -1.63 5.43
C LYS A 20 3.42 -0.92 6.74
N ILE A 21 2.13 -0.77 7.01
CA ILE A 21 1.65 -0.19 8.27
C ILE A 21 0.78 -1.24 8.95
N MET A 22 1.41 -2.14 9.69
CA MET A 22 0.73 -3.11 10.54
C MET A 22 0.53 -2.44 11.90
N TRP A 23 -0.67 -1.96 12.19
CA TRP A 23 -0.84 -1.12 13.38
C TRP A 23 -0.56 -1.80 14.71
N ASP A 24 -0.62 -3.13 14.80
CA ASP A 24 -0.17 -3.85 16.00
C ASP A 24 1.37 -3.80 16.22
N ALA A 25 2.15 -3.32 15.26
CA ALA A 25 3.57 -2.99 15.47
C ALA A 25 3.77 -1.64 16.19
N TYR A 26 2.74 -0.80 16.25
CA TYR A 26 2.75 0.51 16.91
C TYR A 26 2.19 0.42 18.32
N LYS A 27 2.34 1.50 19.10
CA LYS A 27 1.83 1.55 20.47
C LYS A 27 0.31 1.69 20.50
N LEU A 28 -0.36 0.78 21.20
CA LEU A 28 -1.77 0.90 21.52
C LEU A 28 -1.97 1.93 22.62
N GLU A 29 -2.84 2.91 22.41
CA GLU A 29 -3.32 3.80 23.45
C GLU A 29 -4.73 3.40 23.87
N LYS A 30 -4.91 3.24 25.18
CA LYS A 30 -6.19 2.87 25.80
C LYS A 30 -6.84 4.09 26.39
N SER A 31 -8.11 4.31 26.08
CA SER A 31 -8.90 5.40 26.67
C SER A 31 -10.30 4.91 27.07
N SER A 32 -11.03 5.73 27.80
CA SER A 32 -12.45 5.47 28.15
C SER A 32 -13.38 5.44 26.91
N THR A 33 -12.94 6.01 25.79
CA THR A 33 -13.69 6.05 24.53
C THR A 33 -13.28 4.96 23.54
N GLY A 34 -12.32 4.10 23.91
CA GLY A 34 -11.84 3.00 23.10
C GLY A 34 -10.32 2.97 22.96
N ASN A 35 -9.84 1.91 22.35
CA ASN A 35 -8.44 1.71 22.02
C ASN A 35 -8.15 2.36 20.65
N THR A 36 -6.93 2.87 20.47
CA THR A 36 -6.49 3.44 19.18
C THR A 36 -4.97 3.29 18.97
N PHE A 37 -4.52 3.46 17.73
CA PHE A 37 -3.11 3.44 17.32
C PHE A 37 -2.74 4.79 16.66
N PRO A 38 -2.47 5.85 17.44
CA PRO A 38 -2.26 7.20 16.91
C PRO A 38 -1.12 7.28 15.90
N GLU A 39 0.03 6.66 16.18
CA GLU A 39 1.18 6.66 15.28
C GLU A 39 0.84 6.02 13.92
N ALA A 40 0.13 4.90 13.90
CA ALA A 40 -0.29 4.25 12.67
C ALA A 40 -1.28 5.14 11.89
N ARG A 41 -2.23 5.78 12.58
CA ARG A 41 -3.17 6.73 11.98
C ARG A 41 -2.45 7.92 11.35
N ASP A 42 -1.50 8.52 12.07
CA ASP A 42 -0.75 9.68 11.58
C ASP A 42 0.05 9.33 10.32
N LEU A 43 0.65 8.14 10.27
CA LEU A 43 1.32 7.65 9.07
C LEU A 43 0.35 7.45 7.90
N ILE A 44 -0.80 6.81 8.12
CA ILE A 44 -1.79 6.58 7.07
C ILE A 44 -2.30 7.92 6.52
N THR A 45 -2.72 8.83 7.40
CA THR A 45 -3.22 10.16 6.99
C THR A 45 -2.14 10.98 6.29
N LYS A 46 -0.88 10.87 6.74
CA LYS A 46 0.25 11.47 6.04
C LYS A 46 0.40 10.93 4.61
N TYR A 47 0.35 9.61 4.40
CA TYR A 47 0.44 9.04 3.05
C TYR A 47 -0.79 9.35 2.21
N MET A 48 -1.97 9.49 2.80
CA MET A 48 -3.16 10.00 2.10
C MET A 48 -2.93 11.44 1.60
N ALA A 49 -2.34 12.31 2.42
CA ALA A 49 -2.05 13.69 2.07
C ALA A 49 -0.88 13.84 1.08
N ASP A 50 0.23 13.14 1.32
CA ASP A 50 1.41 13.14 0.44
C ASP A 50 1.09 12.55 -0.95
N GLY A 51 0.10 11.66 -1.02
CA GLY A 51 -0.31 10.91 -2.20
C GLY A 51 0.36 9.55 -2.30
N ALA A 52 -0.42 8.59 -2.80
CA ALA A 52 0.02 7.23 -3.09
C ALA A 52 -0.64 6.74 -4.38
N LEU A 53 -0.05 5.75 -5.05
CA LEU A 53 -0.68 5.11 -6.21
C LEU A 53 -1.85 4.22 -5.77
N ILE A 54 -1.62 3.43 -4.73
CA ILE A 54 -2.61 2.53 -4.12
C ILE A 54 -2.51 2.62 -2.60
N MET A 55 -3.64 2.71 -1.93
CA MET A 55 -3.80 2.46 -0.51
C MET A 55 -4.57 1.15 -0.33
N ASN A 56 -3.95 0.16 0.30
CA ASN A 56 -4.55 -1.17 0.47
C ASN A 56 -4.74 -1.49 1.95
N TYR A 57 -5.94 -1.91 2.30
CA TYR A 57 -6.29 -2.30 3.65
C TYR A 57 -6.85 -3.73 3.70
N SER A 58 -6.40 -4.51 4.67
CA SER A 58 -6.95 -5.83 5.00
C SER A 58 -7.21 -5.92 6.49
N GLY A 59 -8.45 -6.20 6.88
CA GLY A 59 -8.83 -6.30 8.29
C GLY A 59 -10.34 -6.20 8.51
N HIS A 60 -10.73 -5.88 9.74
CA HIS A 60 -12.11 -5.56 10.06
C HIS A 60 -12.47 -4.16 9.59
N GLY A 61 -13.75 -3.93 9.29
CA GLY A 61 -14.23 -2.62 8.87
C GLY A 61 -15.73 -2.49 8.94
N GLY A 62 -16.18 -1.31 8.61
CA GLY A 62 -17.58 -0.94 8.52
C GLY A 62 -17.72 0.38 7.79
N PRO A 63 -18.94 0.88 7.58
CA PRO A 63 -19.18 2.08 6.78
C PRO A 63 -18.43 3.32 7.27
N ASN A 64 -18.18 3.42 8.57
CA ASN A 64 -17.68 4.63 9.21
C ASN A 64 -16.21 4.56 9.64
N GLN A 65 -15.59 3.35 9.63
CA GLN A 65 -14.24 3.19 10.16
C GLN A 65 -13.54 1.91 9.65
N LEU A 66 -12.23 1.96 9.62
CA LEU A 66 -11.36 0.80 9.44
C LEU A 66 -10.91 0.32 10.82
N SER A 67 -11.04 -0.97 11.06
CA SER A 67 -10.81 -1.72 12.31
C SER A 67 -11.77 -1.38 13.48
N HIS A 68 -11.76 -2.23 14.49
CA HIS A 68 -12.51 -2.00 15.74
C HIS A 68 -11.93 -0.82 16.54
N GLU A 69 -10.63 -0.60 16.46
CA GLU A 69 -9.91 0.50 17.08
C GLU A 69 -10.10 1.84 16.36
N ALA A 70 -10.91 1.85 15.29
CA ALA A 70 -11.23 3.04 14.51
C ALA A 70 -9.98 3.85 14.10
N VAL A 71 -8.96 3.14 13.60
CA VAL A 71 -7.66 3.72 13.24
C VAL A 71 -7.82 4.80 12.16
N VAL A 72 -8.70 4.54 11.17
CA VAL A 72 -9.10 5.54 10.16
C VAL A 72 -10.62 5.62 10.15
N LYS A 73 -11.17 6.82 10.17
CA LYS A 73 -12.60 7.09 10.21
C LYS A 73 -13.08 7.80 8.95
N ILE A 74 -14.37 7.79 8.72
CA ILE A 74 -15.00 8.51 7.59
C ILE A 74 -14.60 9.99 7.55
N ALA A 75 -14.44 10.65 8.71
CA ALA A 75 -14.01 12.03 8.79
C ALA A 75 -12.58 12.27 8.26
N ASP A 76 -11.70 11.27 8.34
CA ASP A 76 -10.35 11.37 7.78
C ASP A 76 -10.42 11.38 6.25
N PHE A 77 -11.33 10.61 5.64
CA PHE A 77 -11.54 10.62 4.19
C PHE A 77 -12.21 11.90 3.69
N SER A 78 -13.16 12.45 4.44
CA SER A 78 -13.82 13.70 4.07
C SER A 78 -12.93 14.93 4.24
N GLY A 79 -12.00 14.90 5.18
CA GLY A 79 -11.16 16.04 5.55
C GLY A 79 -9.77 16.06 4.93
N ILE A 80 -9.36 15.01 4.21
CA ILE A 80 -8.03 14.96 3.63
C ILE A 80 -7.89 15.89 2.43
N GLU A 81 -6.78 16.62 2.38
CA GLU A 81 -6.37 17.41 1.21
C GLU A 81 -5.19 16.71 0.53
N SER A 82 -5.36 16.35 -0.74
CA SER A 82 -4.31 15.71 -1.54
C SER A 82 -4.48 16.02 -3.02
N LYS A 83 -3.36 16.30 -3.69
CA LYS A 83 -3.32 16.49 -5.15
C LYS A 83 -3.10 15.18 -5.91
N VAL A 84 -2.62 14.15 -5.25
CA VAL A 84 -2.34 12.82 -5.81
C VAL A 84 -3.20 11.82 -5.07
N MET A 85 -4.38 11.57 -5.61
CA MET A 85 -5.38 10.70 -5.02
C MET A 85 -5.09 9.22 -5.34
N PRO A 86 -5.08 8.33 -4.35
CA PRO A 86 -4.85 6.90 -4.55
C PRO A 86 -6.07 6.16 -5.11
N LEU A 87 -5.83 4.99 -5.67
CA LEU A 87 -6.81 3.93 -5.69
C LEU A 87 -6.88 3.30 -4.29
N TRP A 88 -8.03 3.36 -3.63
CA TRP A 88 -8.28 2.62 -2.40
C TRP A 88 -8.77 1.20 -2.67
N VAL A 89 -8.20 0.24 -1.98
CA VAL A 89 -8.60 -1.18 -2.01
C VAL A 89 -8.81 -1.65 -0.58
N THR A 90 -10.00 -2.14 -0.26
CA THR A 90 -10.29 -2.63 1.09
C THR A 90 -10.79 -4.07 1.06
N ALA A 91 -10.09 -4.94 1.77
CA ALA A 91 -10.50 -6.31 2.06
C ALA A 91 -11.04 -6.37 3.50
N ALA A 92 -12.23 -5.82 3.69
CA ALA A 92 -12.93 -5.71 4.97
C ALA A 92 -14.44 -5.76 4.75
N CYS A 93 -15.23 -6.04 5.80
CA CYS A 93 -16.69 -6.11 5.70
C CYS A 93 -17.33 -4.72 5.60
N ASP A 94 -18.43 -4.62 4.85
CA ASP A 94 -19.39 -3.52 4.90
C ASP A 94 -18.80 -2.10 4.74
N ILE A 95 -17.77 -1.95 3.91
CA ILE A 95 -17.10 -0.64 3.71
C ILE A 95 -17.92 0.28 2.81
N LEU A 96 -18.61 -0.27 1.80
CA LEU A 96 -19.30 0.45 0.73
C LEU A 96 -20.79 0.10 0.61
N PRO A 97 -21.60 0.12 1.67
CA PRO A 97 -23.04 -0.14 1.56
C PRO A 97 -23.76 1.08 0.93
N PHE A 98 -23.55 1.31 -0.38
CA PHE A 98 -24.06 2.48 -1.12
C PHE A 98 -25.59 2.54 -1.22
N ASP A 99 -26.32 1.51 -0.82
CA ASP A 99 -27.77 1.46 -0.66
C ASP A 99 -28.23 1.81 0.76
N GLY A 100 -27.31 2.23 1.64
CA GLY A 100 -27.58 2.74 2.98
C GLY A 100 -28.15 4.15 2.96
N LEU A 101 -28.64 4.61 4.14
CA LEU A 101 -29.16 5.97 4.33
C LEU A 101 -28.08 6.99 4.73
N GLN A 102 -26.89 6.53 5.02
CA GLN A 102 -25.76 7.35 5.47
C GLN A 102 -24.57 7.11 4.55
N ASP A 103 -23.77 8.16 4.36
CA ASP A 103 -22.52 8.07 3.63
C ASP A 103 -21.58 7.04 4.27
N ASN A 104 -20.82 6.37 3.44
CA ASN A 104 -19.78 5.43 3.86
C ASN A 104 -18.40 5.95 3.50
N ILE A 105 -17.36 5.25 3.96
CA ILE A 105 -15.95 5.61 3.72
C ILE A 105 -15.65 5.79 2.24
N GLY A 106 -16.16 4.92 1.38
CA GLY A 106 -15.89 5.01 -0.06
C GLY A 106 -16.55 6.23 -0.70
N GLU A 107 -17.78 6.56 -0.34
CA GLU A 107 -18.45 7.76 -0.78
C GLU A 107 -17.74 9.02 -0.26
N ALA A 108 -17.37 9.05 1.03
CA ALA A 108 -16.59 10.14 1.59
C ALA A 108 -15.25 10.35 0.88
N ALA A 109 -14.58 9.27 0.46
CA ALA A 109 -13.33 9.34 -0.28
C ALA A 109 -13.52 9.85 -1.72
N ILE A 110 -14.59 9.42 -2.41
CA ILE A 110 -14.83 9.78 -3.83
C ILE A 110 -15.43 11.18 -3.99
N PHE A 111 -16.28 11.62 -3.04
CA PHE A 111 -16.94 12.92 -3.10
C PHE A 111 -16.16 14.03 -2.42
N ASN A 112 -14.98 13.76 -1.88
CA ASN A 112 -14.11 14.81 -1.35
C ASN A 112 -13.52 15.66 -2.49
N GLU A 113 -13.91 16.92 -2.58
CA GLU A 113 -13.50 17.87 -3.64
C GLU A 113 -12.02 18.29 -3.54
N HIS A 114 -11.37 18.05 -2.40
CA HIS A 114 -10.00 18.49 -2.12
C HIS A 114 -8.98 17.35 -2.06
N GLY A 115 -9.43 16.09 -2.17
CA GLY A 115 -8.57 14.93 -2.03
C GLY A 115 -9.34 13.62 -2.12
N GLY A 116 -8.97 12.64 -1.26
CA GLY A 116 -9.70 11.37 -1.15
C GLY A 116 -9.16 10.27 -2.05
N ALA A 117 -9.93 9.81 -3.03
CA ALA A 117 -9.56 8.70 -3.89
C ALA A 117 -10.00 8.91 -5.34
N ILE A 118 -9.21 8.40 -6.30
CA ILE A 118 -9.63 8.35 -7.72
C ILE A 118 -10.66 7.26 -7.98
N ALA A 119 -10.58 6.19 -7.21
CA ALA A 119 -11.52 5.08 -7.21
C ALA A 119 -11.40 4.31 -5.89
N PHE A 120 -12.45 3.58 -5.53
CA PHE A 120 -12.52 2.78 -4.32
C PHE A 120 -13.06 1.39 -4.65
N PHE A 121 -12.27 0.34 -4.39
CA PHE A 121 -12.67 -1.05 -4.55
C PHE A 121 -12.82 -1.70 -3.18
N GLY A 122 -14.02 -2.13 -2.84
CA GLY A 122 -14.33 -2.66 -1.52
C GLY A 122 -15.65 -3.42 -1.47
N THR A 123 -16.11 -3.75 -0.28
CA THR A 123 -17.25 -4.64 -0.05
C THR A 123 -18.51 -3.89 0.35
N THR A 124 -19.66 -4.33 -0.14
CA THR A 124 -20.98 -3.77 0.18
C THR A 124 -21.68 -4.52 1.31
N ARG A 125 -21.15 -5.66 1.72
CA ARG A 125 -21.73 -6.57 2.75
C ARG A 125 -20.61 -7.29 3.48
N THR A 126 -21.00 -8.02 4.53
CA THR A 126 -20.14 -8.96 5.24
C THR A 126 -19.53 -9.98 4.30
N VAL A 127 -18.25 -10.24 4.47
CA VAL A 127 -17.43 -11.12 3.63
C VAL A 127 -16.61 -12.10 4.47
N TYR A 128 -16.18 -13.17 3.84
CA TYR A 128 -15.33 -14.17 4.48
C TYR A 128 -13.85 -13.86 4.28
N GLN A 129 -13.07 -14.02 5.34
CA GLN A 129 -11.65 -13.63 5.40
C GLN A 129 -10.80 -14.27 4.29
N LEU A 130 -10.92 -15.59 4.09
CA LEU A 130 -10.10 -16.30 3.11
C LEU A 130 -10.38 -15.80 1.68
N GLN A 131 -11.67 -15.65 1.33
CA GLN A 131 -12.08 -15.13 0.02
C GLN A 131 -11.65 -13.67 -0.16
N ASN A 132 -11.65 -12.86 0.92
CA ASN A 132 -11.13 -11.50 0.90
C ASN A 132 -9.64 -11.46 0.55
N SER A 133 -8.85 -12.33 1.18
CA SER A 133 -7.42 -12.42 0.91
C SER A 133 -7.15 -12.71 -0.58
N TYR A 134 -7.86 -13.68 -1.16
CA TYR A 134 -7.70 -13.99 -2.59
C TYR A 134 -8.19 -12.84 -3.49
N MET A 135 -9.36 -12.26 -3.22
CA MET A 135 -9.89 -11.15 -4.03
C MET A 135 -8.93 -9.98 -4.03
N ASN A 136 -8.38 -9.60 -2.86
CA ASN A 136 -7.44 -8.51 -2.73
C ASN A 136 -6.16 -8.76 -3.53
N GLN A 137 -5.57 -9.94 -3.41
CA GLN A 137 -4.37 -10.31 -4.16
C GLN A 137 -4.62 -10.36 -5.68
N LEU A 138 -5.73 -10.96 -6.11
CA LEU A 138 -6.11 -11.06 -7.53
C LEU A 138 -6.36 -9.68 -8.15
N PHE A 139 -7.09 -8.81 -7.44
CA PHE A 139 -7.35 -7.45 -7.90
C PHE A 139 -6.06 -6.64 -7.97
N THR A 140 -5.25 -6.66 -6.92
CA THR A 140 -3.97 -5.94 -6.86
C THR A 140 -3.04 -6.40 -7.97
N LYS A 141 -2.93 -7.70 -8.21
CA LYS A 141 -2.13 -8.22 -9.33
C LYS A 141 -2.67 -7.74 -10.67
N ALA A 142 -3.98 -7.80 -10.88
CA ALA A 142 -4.60 -7.43 -12.15
C ALA A 142 -4.43 -5.93 -12.45
N VAL A 143 -4.68 -5.04 -11.48
CA VAL A 143 -4.59 -3.59 -11.69
C VAL A 143 -3.16 -3.09 -11.89
N LEU A 144 -2.16 -3.83 -11.40
CA LEU A 144 -0.74 -3.56 -11.61
C LEU A 144 -0.16 -4.26 -12.84
N SER A 145 -0.95 -5.04 -13.55
CA SER A 145 -0.51 -5.74 -14.76
C SER A 145 -0.69 -4.89 -16.00
N GLU A 146 0.03 -5.27 -17.04
CA GLU A 146 -0.12 -4.72 -18.38
C GLU A 146 -0.67 -5.79 -19.34
N TYR A 147 -1.48 -5.36 -20.29
CA TYR A 147 -1.92 -6.16 -21.42
C TYR A 147 -1.54 -5.47 -22.74
N ASN A 148 -0.76 -6.14 -23.57
CA ASN A 148 -0.21 -5.57 -24.81
C ASN A 148 0.54 -4.23 -24.56
N GLY A 149 1.36 -4.15 -23.50
CA GLY A 149 2.15 -2.97 -23.14
C GLY A 149 1.32 -1.77 -22.68
N LYS A 150 0.08 -2.00 -22.22
CA LYS A 150 -0.78 -0.96 -21.66
C LYS A 150 -1.29 -1.38 -20.29
N PRO A 151 -1.31 -0.47 -19.29
CA PRO A 151 -1.87 -0.75 -17.99
C PRO A 151 -3.34 -1.19 -18.09
N VAL A 152 -3.73 -2.15 -17.27
CA VAL A 152 -5.10 -2.65 -17.18
C VAL A 152 -5.98 -1.58 -16.54
N ALA A 153 -7.17 -1.32 -17.09
CA ALA A 153 -8.13 -0.41 -16.49
C ALA A 153 -8.69 -0.98 -15.18
N ILE A 154 -9.01 -0.12 -14.20
CA ILE A 154 -9.43 -0.53 -12.86
C ILE A 154 -10.69 -1.43 -12.92
N GLY A 155 -11.66 -1.10 -13.77
CA GLY A 155 -12.86 -1.92 -13.97
C GLY A 155 -12.55 -3.28 -14.58
N GLU A 156 -11.61 -3.35 -15.52
CA GLU A 156 -11.17 -4.61 -16.10
C GLU A 156 -10.41 -5.45 -15.07
N ALA A 157 -9.58 -4.83 -14.22
CA ALA A 157 -8.94 -5.50 -13.11
C ALA A 157 -9.96 -6.11 -12.13
N ALA A 158 -11.03 -5.38 -11.80
CA ALA A 158 -12.13 -5.88 -10.98
C ALA A 158 -12.83 -7.09 -11.64
N ARG A 159 -13.10 -7.02 -12.95
CA ARG A 159 -13.68 -8.12 -13.72
C ARG A 159 -12.77 -9.36 -13.71
N ILE A 160 -11.46 -9.17 -13.96
CA ILE A 160 -10.46 -10.25 -13.95
C ILE A 160 -10.40 -10.91 -12.57
N ALA A 161 -10.31 -10.12 -11.49
CA ALA A 161 -10.24 -10.65 -10.13
C ALA A 161 -11.49 -11.48 -9.77
N LYS A 162 -12.68 -10.94 -10.05
CA LYS A 162 -13.95 -11.63 -9.80
C LYS A 162 -14.09 -12.90 -10.65
N ALA A 163 -13.68 -12.87 -11.91
CA ALA A 163 -13.70 -14.04 -12.80
C ALA A 163 -12.71 -15.11 -12.34
N SER A 164 -11.52 -14.69 -11.89
CA SER A 164 -10.50 -15.62 -11.38
C SER A 164 -10.93 -16.29 -10.07
N LEU A 165 -11.66 -15.58 -9.22
CA LEU A 165 -12.22 -16.16 -7.99
C LEU A 165 -13.41 -17.10 -8.27
N ALA A 166 -14.11 -16.92 -9.38
CA ALA A 166 -15.28 -17.71 -9.72
C ALA A 166 -14.91 -19.19 -9.93
N GLY A 167 -15.60 -20.08 -9.22
CA GLY A 167 -15.33 -21.52 -9.28
C GLY A 167 -14.08 -21.98 -8.53
N MET A 168 -13.37 -21.11 -7.85
CA MET A 168 -12.28 -21.52 -6.95
C MET A 168 -12.86 -22.24 -5.74
N VAL A 169 -12.28 -23.38 -5.42
CA VAL A 169 -12.56 -24.15 -4.22
C VAL A 169 -11.26 -24.51 -3.52
N THR A 170 -11.27 -24.60 -2.22
CA THR A 170 -10.13 -25.07 -1.42
C THR A 170 -10.59 -26.14 -0.44
N GLU A 171 -9.75 -27.13 -0.21
CA GLU A 171 -10.00 -28.14 0.81
C GLU A 171 -9.91 -27.49 2.20
N ILE A 172 -10.91 -27.76 3.03
CA ILE A 172 -10.89 -27.32 4.41
C ILE A 172 -9.96 -28.28 5.17
N THR A 173 -8.92 -27.74 5.79
CA THR A 173 -7.83 -28.47 6.49
C THR A 173 -8.31 -29.46 7.58
N SER A 174 -9.56 -29.40 7.97
CA SER A 174 -10.19 -30.32 8.92
C SER A 174 -10.79 -31.58 8.31
N GLY A 175 -10.63 -31.83 7.00
CA GLY A 175 -11.24 -32.99 6.32
C GLY A 175 -12.75 -32.92 6.17
N MET A 176 -13.38 -31.79 6.42
CA MET A 176 -14.83 -31.60 6.42
C MET A 176 -15.41 -31.08 5.09
N GLY A 177 -14.63 -31.09 4.00
CA GLY A 177 -15.11 -30.71 2.66
C GLY A 177 -14.34 -29.57 2.02
N TYR A 178 -14.95 -28.88 1.07
CA TYR A 178 -14.37 -27.80 0.28
C TYR A 178 -15.08 -26.47 0.59
N ALA A 179 -14.32 -25.37 0.72
CA ALA A 179 -14.88 -24.03 0.79
C ALA A 179 -15.01 -23.42 -0.61
N ASP A 180 -16.18 -22.88 -0.93
CA ASP A 180 -16.38 -22.08 -2.14
C ASP A 180 -15.73 -20.70 -1.96
N LEU A 181 -14.60 -20.47 -2.63
CA LEU A 181 -13.88 -19.21 -2.59
C LEU A 181 -14.56 -18.11 -3.44
N SER A 182 -15.58 -18.46 -4.22
CA SER A 182 -16.27 -17.50 -5.08
C SER A 182 -17.33 -16.66 -4.34
N ALA A 183 -17.70 -17.01 -3.11
CA ALA A 183 -18.83 -16.41 -2.41
C ALA A 183 -18.72 -14.87 -2.30
N ASN A 184 -17.53 -14.34 -2.03
CA ASN A 184 -17.33 -12.89 -1.85
C ASN A 184 -17.40 -12.07 -3.14
N LYS A 185 -17.32 -12.68 -4.33
CA LYS A 185 -17.23 -11.92 -5.60
C LYS A 185 -18.40 -10.97 -5.85
N LEU A 186 -19.60 -11.31 -5.35
CA LEU A 186 -20.80 -10.49 -5.50
C LEU A 186 -20.86 -9.33 -4.52
N GLN A 187 -20.11 -9.43 -3.42
CA GLN A 187 -20.07 -8.40 -2.37
C GLN A 187 -19.11 -7.24 -2.67
N TYR A 188 -18.18 -7.45 -3.60
CA TYR A 188 -17.24 -6.40 -3.99
C TYR A 188 -17.85 -5.47 -5.04
N THR A 189 -17.59 -4.17 -4.88
CA THR A 189 -17.96 -3.15 -5.87
C THR A 189 -16.82 -2.18 -6.11
N LEU A 190 -16.90 -1.47 -7.22
CA LEU A 190 -16.00 -0.38 -7.59
C LEU A 190 -16.81 0.91 -7.62
N LEU A 191 -16.40 1.89 -6.81
CA LEU A 191 -16.84 3.29 -6.93
C LEU A 191 -15.76 4.06 -7.69
N GLY A 192 -16.17 4.88 -8.67
CA GLY A 192 -15.28 5.65 -9.54
C GLY A 192 -15.39 5.23 -11.00
N ASP A 193 -14.60 5.86 -11.86
CA ASP A 193 -14.60 5.57 -13.30
C ASP A 193 -13.82 4.26 -13.59
N PRO A 194 -14.49 3.20 -14.11
CA PRO A 194 -13.87 1.93 -14.41
C PRO A 194 -12.84 1.99 -15.56
N ALA A 195 -12.82 3.05 -16.36
CA ALA A 195 -11.92 3.23 -17.49
C ALA A 195 -10.53 3.77 -17.06
N ILE A 196 -10.39 4.29 -15.83
CA ILE A 196 -9.12 4.80 -15.32
C ILE A 196 -8.07 3.69 -15.34
N LYS A 197 -6.85 4.07 -15.72
CA LYS A 197 -5.65 3.26 -15.66
C LYS A 197 -4.67 3.90 -14.70
N LEU A 198 -4.01 3.10 -13.88
CA LEU A 198 -2.94 3.59 -13.03
C LEU A 198 -1.74 4.02 -13.87
N ASN A 199 -1.09 5.10 -13.46
CA ASN A 199 0.15 5.56 -14.09
C ASN A 199 1.32 4.74 -13.53
N LEU A 200 1.56 3.58 -14.12
CA LEU A 200 2.63 2.67 -13.72
C LEU A 200 3.99 3.18 -14.20
N PRO A 201 5.09 2.90 -13.47
CA PRO A 201 6.44 3.24 -13.93
C PRO A 201 6.76 2.59 -15.27
N THR A 202 7.09 3.40 -16.27
CA THR A 202 7.44 2.93 -17.63
C THR A 202 8.90 3.14 -17.99
N THR A 203 9.60 3.97 -17.22
CA THR A 203 10.99 4.33 -17.47
C THR A 203 11.87 3.72 -16.40
N GLY A 204 12.81 2.88 -16.80
CA GLY A 204 13.81 2.31 -15.91
C GLY A 204 14.80 3.38 -15.42
N MET A 205 15.24 3.25 -14.17
CA MET A 205 16.31 4.04 -13.58
C MET A 205 17.39 3.14 -13.02
N THR A 206 18.64 3.57 -13.13
CA THR A 206 19.80 2.90 -12.53
C THR A 206 20.59 3.88 -11.69
N ILE A 207 21.11 3.41 -10.56
CA ILE A 207 22.14 4.13 -9.80
C ILE A 207 23.48 3.71 -10.41
N ASP A 208 24.20 4.66 -10.99
CA ASP A 208 25.45 4.40 -11.69
C ASP A 208 26.64 4.39 -10.72
N SER A 209 26.68 5.36 -9.79
CA SER A 209 27.74 5.42 -8.78
C SER A 209 27.29 6.04 -7.46
N ILE A 210 27.99 5.69 -6.40
CA ILE A 210 27.93 6.33 -5.07
C ILE A 210 29.36 6.72 -4.70
N ASN A 211 29.59 8.01 -4.41
CA ASN A 211 30.92 8.57 -4.11
C ASN A 211 31.99 8.19 -5.19
N ASN A 212 31.59 8.20 -6.47
CA ASN A 212 32.39 7.81 -7.64
C ASN A 212 32.76 6.31 -7.72
N GLN A 213 32.26 5.47 -6.83
CA GLN A 213 32.39 4.03 -6.91
C GLN A 213 31.18 3.47 -7.67
N THR A 214 31.42 2.69 -8.73
CA THR A 214 30.38 2.10 -9.57
C THR A 214 29.55 1.09 -8.78
N VAL A 215 28.23 1.21 -8.86
CA VAL A 215 27.30 0.26 -8.24
C VAL A 215 27.32 -1.06 -9.03
N GLY A 216 27.33 -2.19 -8.30
CA GLY A 216 27.39 -3.52 -8.93
C GLY A 216 28.81 -4.06 -9.15
N SER A 217 29.85 -3.37 -8.71
CA SER A 217 31.24 -3.85 -8.74
C SER A 217 31.50 -5.05 -7.82
N GLY A 218 30.52 -5.45 -7.00
CA GLY A 218 30.65 -6.52 -6.00
C GLY A 218 31.31 -6.10 -4.69
N GLU A 219 31.77 -4.85 -4.61
CA GLU A 219 32.33 -4.30 -3.37
C GLU A 219 31.22 -3.71 -2.49
N LEU A 220 31.24 -4.06 -1.20
CA LEU A 220 30.36 -3.46 -0.20
C LEU A 220 30.82 -2.04 0.09
N MET A 221 29.92 -1.11 -0.10
CA MET A 221 30.16 0.30 0.20
C MET A 221 29.73 0.60 1.63
N THR A 222 30.65 1.06 2.44
CA THR A 222 30.39 1.43 3.85
C THR A 222 30.18 2.94 3.94
N LEU A 223 29.01 3.34 4.42
CA LEU A 223 28.69 4.73 4.75
C LEU A 223 28.68 4.89 6.27
N ARG A 224 29.25 5.97 6.77
CA ARG A 224 29.31 6.28 8.21
C ARG A 224 28.44 7.50 8.52
N ALA A 225 27.98 7.59 9.75
CA ALA A 225 27.28 8.76 10.26
C ALA A 225 28.11 10.05 10.04
N GLY A 226 27.50 11.05 9.41
CA GLY A 226 28.15 12.31 9.06
C GLY A 226 28.85 12.31 7.68
N ASP A 227 28.95 11.19 6.98
CA ASP A 227 29.53 11.15 5.64
C ASP A 227 28.66 11.94 4.65
N LYS A 228 29.32 12.69 3.77
CA LYS A 228 28.68 13.24 2.58
C LYS A 228 28.64 12.17 1.50
N VAL A 229 27.46 11.93 0.98
CA VAL A 229 27.23 10.92 -0.07
C VAL A 229 26.75 11.60 -1.31
N LYS A 230 27.43 11.34 -2.42
CA LYS A 230 27.01 11.75 -3.76
C LYS A 230 26.55 10.54 -4.54
N VAL A 231 25.32 10.60 -5.03
CA VAL A 231 24.71 9.55 -5.87
C VAL A 231 24.56 10.09 -7.27
N THR A 232 24.95 9.29 -8.28
CA THR A 232 24.67 9.58 -9.69
C THR A 232 23.91 8.42 -10.30
N GLY A 233 23.08 8.73 -11.29
CA GLY A 233 22.31 7.71 -11.98
C GLY A 233 21.82 8.16 -13.34
N SER A 234 21.26 7.20 -14.05
CA SER A 234 20.75 7.38 -15.40
C SER A 234 19.37 6.73 -15.57
N MET A 235 18.63 7.25 -16.53
CA MET A 235 17.31 6.74 -16.91
C MET A 235 17.41 6.03 -18.27
N SER A 236 16.57 5.03 -18.49
CA SER A 236 16.48 4.34 -19.79
C SER A 236 16.00 5.29 -20.90
N ASP A 237 15.18 6.29 -20.55
CA ASP A 237 14.85 7.40 -21.45
C ASP A 237 15.92 8.51 -21.31
N THR A 238 16.86 8.52 -22.24
CA THR A 238 17.96 9.50 -22.28
C THR A 238 17.51 10.92 -22.65
N SER A 239 16.27 11.10 -23.06
CA SER A 239 15.68 12.42 -23.35
C SER A 239 14.88 13.00 -22.20
N PHE A 240 14.72 12.27 -21.10
CA PHE A 240 13.93 12.70 -19.96
C PHE A 240 14.52 13.93 -19.28
N ASN A 241 13.68 14.96 -19.14
CA ASN A 241 13.96 16.18 -18.38
C ASN A 241 12.83 16.39 -17.37
N GLY A 242 13.16 16.42 -16.08
CA GLY A 242 12.14 16.55 -15.06
C GLY A 242 12.68 16.49 -13.63
N THR A 243 11.79 16.30 -12.68
CA THR A 243 12.15 16.21 -11.25
C THR A 243 11.95 14.78 -10.77
N LEU A 244 12.93 14.25 -10.07
CA LEU A 244 12.91 12.94 -9.42
C LEU A 244 12.80 13.13 -7.90
N MET A 245 12.06 12.23 -7.26
CA MET A 245 12.08 12.08 -5.80
C MET A 245 13.13 11.04 -5.43
N ALA A 246 14.11 11.45 -4.66
CA ALA A 246 15.14 10.56 -4.11
C ALA A 246 14.77 10.18 -2.67
N ILE A 247 14.70 8.89 -2.38
CA ILE A 247 14.48 8.35 -1.04
C ILE A 247 15.60 7.34 -0.75
N VAL A 248 16.33 7.57 0.32
CA VAL A 248 17.32 6.61 0.83
C VAL A 248 16.78 6.04 2.14
N GLN A 249 16.66 4.74 2.18
CA GLN A 249 16.12 4.01 3.32
C GLN A 249 17.22 3.26 4.06
N GLY A 250 16.99 2.95 5.32
CA GLY A 250 17.82 2.06 6.11
C GLY A 250 17.81 0.61 5.60
N ALA A 251 18.54 -0.24 6.25
CA ALA A 251 18.52 -1.68 6.02
C ALA A 251 17.11 -2.26 6.28
N GLU A 252 16.86 -3.44 5.76
CA GLU A 252 15.69 -4.22 6.13
C GLU A 252 15.80 -4.67 7.59
N GLU A 253 14.70 -4.54 8.31
CA GLU A 253 14.58 -4.91 9.71
C GLU A 253 13.44 -5.91 9.89
N ASN A 254 13.60 -6.82 10.86
CA ASN A 254 12.51 -7.68 11.29
C ASN A 254 11.62 -6.91 12.26
N VAL A 255 10.42 -6.59 11.85
CA VAL A 255 9.41 -5.92 12.68
C VAL A 255 8.50 -6.96 13.31
N VAL A 256 8.35 -6.90 14.63
CA VAL A 256 7.53 -7.84 15.40
C VAL A 256 6.31 -7.11 15.94
N CYS A 257 5.11 -7.60 15.59
CA CYS A 257 3.85 -7.13 16.17
C CYS A 257 3.77 -7.44 17.66
N ARG A 258 3.03 -6.63 18.42
CA ARG A 258 3.09 -6.60 19.89
C ARG A 258 2.00 -7.42 20.59
N LEU A 259 1.13 -8.10 19.83
CA LEU A 259 -0.02 -8.86 20.37
C LEU A 259 -0.90 -7.99 21.30
N GLN A 260 -1.16 -6.76 20.90
CA GLN A 260 -1.95 -5.80 21.69
C GLN A 260 -3.45 -5.94 21.44
N ASN A 261 -3.85 -6.76 20.46
CA ASN A 261 -5.25 -7.02 20.18
C ASN A 261 -5.88 -7.81 21.34
N THR A 262 -6.98 -7.29 21.87
CA THR A 262 -7.73 -7.88 22.98
C THR A 262 -8.97 -8.64 22.52
N SER A 263 -9.21 -8.76 21.21
CA SER A 263 -10.33 -9.52 20.66
C SER A 263 -10.12 -11.03 20.82
N SER A 264 -11.21 -11.79 20.90
CA SER A 264 -11.19 -13.25 20.95
C SER A 264 -10.54 -13.89 19.72
N ASP A 265 -10.39 -13.12 18.65
CA ASP A 265 -9.80 -13.54 17.37
C ASP A 265 -8.31 -13.17 17.29
N GLY A 266 -7.69 -12.76 18.40
CA GLY A 266 -6.28 -12.41 18.49
C GLY A 266 -5.38 -13.60 18.18
N ALA A 267 -4.29 -13.34 17.45
CA ALA A 267 -3.26 -14.34 17.21
C ALA A 267 -2.57 -14.73 18.53
N GLU A 268 -2.27 -16.02 18.70
CA GLU A 268 -1.52 -16.51 19.85
C GLU A 268 -0.02 -16.20 19.76
N THR A 269 0.48 -15.96 18.53
CA THR A 269 1.88 -15.66 18.25
C THR A 269 2.00 -14.32 17.52
N ALA A 270 3.04 -13.56 17.86
CA ALA A 270 3.32 -12.30 17.21
C ALA A 270 3.58 -12.49 15.71
N PHE A 271 2.98 -11.66 14.88
CA PHE A 271 3.27 -11.62 13.46
C PHE A 271 4.60 -10.88 13.24
N GLU A 272 5.46 -11.46 12.43
CA GLU A 272 6.75 -10.87 12.06
C GLU A 272 6.79 -10.60 10.56
N TYR A 273 7.38 -9.48 10.18
CA TYR A 273 7.56 -9.11 8.78
C TYR A 273 8.82 -8.29 8.57
N ILE A 274 9.36 -8.35 7.36
CA ILE A 274 10.52 -7.55 6.97
C ILE A 274 10.03 -6.23 6.39
N ASP A 275 10.60 -5.11 6.86
CA ASP A 275 10.34 -3.78 6.33
C ASP A 275 11.58 -2.88 6.44
N ARG A 276 11.56 -1.73 5.73
CA ARG A 276 12.53 -0.64 5.85
C ARG A 276 11.88 0.50 6.61
N THR A 277 12.02 0.48 7.93
CA THR A 277 11.29 1.39 8.83
C THR A 277 11.88 2.79 8.86
N SER A 278 13.18 2.93 8.58
CA SER A 278 13.90 4.19 8.66
C SER A 278 14.11 4.85 7.29
N THR A 279 13.95 6.18 7.22
CA THR A 279 14.30 7.00 6.05
C THR A 279 15.53 7.84 6.39
N ILE A 280 16.64 7.57 5.72
CA ILE A 280 17.92 8.27 5.89
C ILE A 280 17.88 9.63 5.19
N TYR A 281 17.28 9.68 4.00
CA TYR A 281 17.15 10.91 3.21
C TYR A 281 15.88 10.86 2.35
N LYS A 282 15.22 12.03 2.23
CA LYS A 282 14.16 12.27 1.25
C LYS A 282 14.36 13.65 0.65
N GLY A 283 14.44 13.72 -0.66
CA GLY A 283 14.65 14.99 -1.37
C GLY A 283 14.27 14.93 -2.83
N GLN A 284 14.36 16.07 -3.51
CA GLN A 284 14.13 16.17 -4.94
C GLN A 284 15.42 16.50 -5.67
N THR A 285 15.57 15.98 -6.88
CA THR A 285 16.67 16.31 -7.77
C THR A 285 16.16 16.45 -9.20
N ALA A 286 16.82 17.29 -10.00
CA ALA A 286 16.55 17.39 -11.42
C ALA A 286 17.20 16.23 -12.17
N ALA A 287 16.50 15.72 -13.17
CA ALA A 287 17.09 14.91 -14.23
C ALA A 287 17.16 15.76 -15.49
N ASN A 288 18.30 15.72 -16.17
CA ASN A 288 18.56 16.41 -17.44
C ASN A 288 19.16 15.41 -18.42
N ASP A 289 18.55 15.29 -19.59
CA ASP A 289 18.98 14.35 -20.63
C ASP A 289 19.17 12.92 -20.08
N GLY A 290 18.20 12.48 -19.27
CA GLY A 290 18.18 11.17 -18.64
C GLY A 290 19.24 10.93 -17.57
N LYS A 291 19.97 11.97 -17.09
CA LYS A 291 20.96 11.86 -16.02
C LYS A 291 20.56 12.66 -14.81
N PHE A 292 20.87 12.11 -13.63
CA PHE A 292 20.60 12.79 -12.36
C PHE A 292 21.73 12.60 -11.36
N ALA A 293 21.82 13.53 -10.42
CA ALA A 293 22.70 13.42 -9.27
C ALA A 293 22.07 14.12 -8.06
N PHE A 294 22.31 13.58 -6.88
CA PHE A 294 21.96 14.22 -5.63
C PHE A 294 23.01 13.94 -4.57
N GLU A 295 23.01 14.79 -3.54
CA GLU A 295 23.92 14.66 -2.41
C GLU A 295 23.10 14.69 -1.11
N PHE A 296 23.55 13.93 -0.11
CA PHE A 296 23.00 13.97 1.22
C PHE A 296 24.07 13.71 2.26
N VAL A 297 23.76 14.01 3.51
CA VAL A 297 24.62 13.67 4.66
C VAL A 297 23.95 12.55 5.43
N VAL A 298 24.70 11.51 5.72
CA VAL A 298 24.21 10.39 6.54
C VAL A 298 23.89 10.91 7.95
N PRO A 299 22.67 10.78 8.47
CA PRO A 299 22.32 11.23 9.80
C PRO A 299 23.18 10.57 10.89
N LYS A 300 23.34 11.26 12.03
CA LYS A 300 24.14 10.74 13.15
C LYS A 300 23.40 9.71 13.99
N ASP A 301 22.09 9.67 13.87
CA ASP A 301 21.13 8.87 14.65
C ASP A 301 20.53 7.70 13.88
N ILE A 302 21.25 7.22 12.86
CA ILE A 302 20.82 6.03 12.15
C ILE A 302 20.93 4.80 13.07
N PRO A 303 19.90 3.93 13.11
CA PRO A 303 20.02 2.63 13.81
C PRO A 303 21.08 1.77 13.11
N TYR A 304 21.90 1.09 13.93
CA TYR A 304 22.95 0.17 13.48
C TYR A 304 22.41 -1.23 13.35
#